data_e4056373a958d409abeb6b221dc7afc3
#
_entry.id   e4056373a958d409abeb6b221dc7afc3
#
_cell.length_a   1.000
_cell.length_b   1.000
_cell.length_c   1.000
_cell.angle_alpha   90.00
_cell.angle_beta   90.00
_cell.angle_gamma   90.00
#
_symmetry.space_group_name_H-M   'P 1'
#
loop_
_entity.id
_entity.type
_entity.pdbx_description
1 polymer ?
#
loop_
_entity_poly.entity_id
_entity_poly.type
_entity_poly.pdbx_seq_one_letter_code
_entity_poly.pdbx_strand_id
1 'polypeptide(L)'
;MIVYNKTNWKLPVTVFLAFIVCIIECTINMDSTGIGTTNRTSYLLDYDAIKSVTQTVRDEDTSFYRMDKKFGARSKNDGAWHNYHSISTFSSTSSAGMSELFGKLGFEHSMNAYGYNGATLVTESLFSVKYTITNRILTSSSLREYYVGDDGEFVYENKYTLPLGFITYNNAGEWNPSEANGTGIENQNSLIQTLTGIANVFTLTYENATDSSFEVKPVKAGHLYMVVRNTTCDNVTATINNSEYTYSGLKNGNHIIDLGYAVPADTVVISGDSAMNASVYTLETSRFTEAYNILNGSSLSITSFKDTKIKG
;
A
#
# COMPACT_ATOMS: atom_id res chain seq x y z
N MET A 1 -5.57 -50.96 18.50
CA MET A 1 -5.39 -52.40 18.21
C MET A 1 -4.75 -53.19 19.38
N ILE A 2 -3.69 -52.73 19.99
CA ILE A 2 -3.02 -53.36 21.17
C ILE A 2 -3.95 -53.40 22.37
N VAL A 3 -4.71 -52.35 22.66
CA VAL A 3 -5.65 -52.25 23.80
C VAL A 3 -6.82 -53.20 23.62
N TYR A 4 -7.36 -53.35 22.41
CA TYR A 4 -8.46 -54.27 22.09
C TYR A 4 -8.11 -55.73 22.43
N ASN A 5 -6.92 -56.17 22.04
CA ASN A 5 -6.47 -57.55 22.27
C ASN A 5 -6.20 -57.87 23.75
N LYS A 6 -5.86 -56.88 24.58
CA LYS A 6 -5.58 -57.09 26.02
C LYS A 6 -6.83 -56.98 26.93
N THR A 7 -7.83 -56.21 26.54
CA THR A 7 -8.97 -55.87 27.39
C THR A 7 -10.25 -56.67 27.06
N ASN A 8 -10.27 -57.52 26.01
CA ASN A 8 -11.42 -58.26 25.55
C ASN A 8 -12.66 -57.40 25.27
N TRP A 9 -12.48 -56.14 24.95
CA TRP A 9 -13.58 -55.24 24.62
C TRP A 9 -14.19 -55.61 23.27
N LYS A 10 -15.54 -55.54 23.18
CA LYS A 10 -16.24 -55.71 21.90
C LYS A 10 -15.81 -54.63 20.93
N LEU A 11 -15.57 -54.99 19.69
CA LEU A 11 -15.12 -54.08 18.64
C LEU A 11 -15.90 -52.75 18.59
N PRO A 12 -17.24 -52.71 18.72
CA PRO A 12 -18.00 -51.46 18.73
C PRO A 12 -17.59 -50.51 19.89
N VAL A 13 -17.32 -51.05 21.06
CA VAL A 13 -16.88 -50.24 22.24
C VAL A 13 -15.50 -49.65 22.02
N THR A 14 -14.58 -50.40 21.46
CA THR A 14 -13.24 -49.95 21.14
C THR A 14 -13.26 -48.82 20.07
N VAL A 15 -14.08 -48.99 19.04
CA VAL A 15 -14.26 -47.97 18.00
C VAL A 15 -14.88 -46.69 18.59
N PHE A 16 -15.89 -46.81 19.43
CA PHE A 16 -16.53 -45.66 20.09
C PHE A 16 -15.56 -44.89 20.98
N LEU A 17 -14.76 -45.58 21.77
CA LEU A 17 -13.74 -44.93 22.61
C LEU A 17 -12.65 -44.26 21.77
N ALA A 18 -12.20 -44.88 20.69
CA ALA A 18 -11.26 -44.28 19.77
C ALA A 18 -11.83 -42.99 19.14
N PHE A 19 -13.11 -43.01 18.78
CA PHE A 19 -13.80 -41.82 18.24
C PHE A 19 -13.87 -40.67 19.28
N ILE A 20 -14.17 -40.98 20.54
CA ILE A 20 -14.14 -39.97 21.63
C ILE A 20 -12.74 -39.36 21.78
N VAL A 21 -11.70 -40.21 21.79
CA VAL A 21 -10.33 -39.73 21.91
C VAL A 21 -9.97 -38.80 20.74
N CYS A 22 -10.34 -39.15 19.50
CA CYS A 22 -10.12 -38.29 18.34
C CYS A 22 -10.85 -36.95 18.45
N ILE A 23 -12.10 -36.92 18.95
CA ILE A 23 -12.84 -35.67 19.15
C ILE A 23 -12.12 -34.80 20.18
N ILE A 24 -11.71 -35.37 21.31
CA ILE A 24 -10.99 -34.62 22.35
C ILE A 24 -9.68 -34.07 21.81
N GLU A 25 -8.91 -34.88 21.10
CA GLU A 25 -7.65 -34.48 20.49
C GLU A 25 -7.83 -33.37 19.46
N CYS A 26 -8.82 -33.48 18.58
CA CYS A 26 -9.19 -32.44 17.63
C CYS A 26 -9.59 -31.13 18.34
N THR A 27 -10.39 -31.21 19.41
CA THR A 27 -10.83 -30.04 20.17
C THR A 27 -9.65 -29.35 20.85
N ILE A 28 -8.77 -30.11 21.51
CA ILE A 28 -7.57 -29.57 22.16
C ILE A 28 -6.64 -28.94 21.11
N ASN A 29 -6.47 -29.59 19.96
CA ASN A 29 -5.65 -29.07 18.89
C ASN A 29 -6.21 -27.76 18.32
N MET A 30 -7.52 -27.70 18.10
CA MET A 30 -8.18 -26.46 17.63
C MET A 30 -8.02 -25.32 18.63
N ASP A 31 -8.15 -25.59 19.93
CA ASP A 31 -7.97 -24.59 20.98
C ASP A 31 -6.50 -24.14 21.09
N SER A 32 -5.56 -25.10 21.09
CA SER A 32 -4.13 -24.82 21.21
C SER A 32 -3.53 -24.12 19.99
N THR A 33 -4.07 -24.36 18.80
CA THR A 33 -3.62 -23.69 17.56
C THR A 33 -4.21 -22.29 17.42
N GLY A 34 -5.12 -21.88 18.32
CA GLY A 34 -5.66 -20.52 18.34
C GLY A 34 -6.41 -20.18 17.06
N ILE A 35 -7.19 -21.10 16.51
CA ILE A 35 -8.04 -20.83 15.37
C ILE A 35 -9.06 -19.76 15.78
N GLY A 36 -8.67 -18.51 15.58
CA GLY A 36 -9.54 -17.38 15.79
C GLY A 36 -10.64 -17.35 14.72
N THR A 37 -11.86 -17.15 15.14
CA THR A 37 -12.98 -16.90 14.23
C THR A 37 -13.28 -15.40 14.22
N THR A 38 -13.46 -14.83 13.04
CA THR A 38 -13.91 -13.45 12.89
C THR A 38 -15.43 -13.43 12.75
N ASN A 39 -16.09 -12.52 13.45
CA ASN A 39 -17.52 -12.32 13.28
C ASN A 39 -17.80 -11.90 11.83
N ARG A 40 -18.80 -12.54 11.20
CA ARG A 40 -19.16 -12.27 9.80
C ARG A 40 -19.45 -10.78 9.54
N THR A 41 -20.18 -10.13 10.44
CA THR A 41 -20.52 -8.71 10.31
C THR A 41 -19.24 -7.84 10.30
N SER A 42 -18.31 -8.10 11.22
CA SER A 42 -17.04 -7.39 11.24
C SER A 42 -16.17 -7.70 10.03
N TYR A 43 -16.24 -8.94 9.51
CA TYR A 43 -15.48 -9.33 8.32
C TYR A 43 -16.02 -8.65 7.04
N LEU A 44 -17.32 -8.46 6.95
CA LEU A 44 -18.01 -7.83 5.81
C LEU A 44 -18.18 -6.31 5.97
N LEU A 45 -17.65 -5.73 7.06
CA LEU A 45 -17.68 -4.27 7.24
C LEU A 45 -17.08 -3.60 5.99
N ASP A 46 -17.73 -2.57 5.47
CA ASP A 46 -17.37 -1.80 4.28
C ASP A 46 -17.40 -2.59 2.94
N TYR A 47 -17.76 -3.90 2.95
CA TYR A 47 -17.70 -4.71 1.74
C TYR A 47 -18.63 -4.18 0.64
N ASP A 48 -19.90 -3.94 0.97
CA ASP A 48 -20.89 -3.51 -0.01
C ASP A 48 -20.62 -2.07 -0.49
N ALA A 49 -20.17 -1.18 0.39
CA ALA A 49 -19.78 0.19 0.05
C ALA A 49 -18.60 0.20 -0.95
N ILE A 50 -17.51 -0.49 -0.63
CA ILE A 50 -16.35 -0.57 -1.52
C ILE A 50 -16.70 -1.27 -2.84
N LYS A 51 -17.52 -2.30 -2.81
CA LYS A 51 -17.98 -2.98 -4.03
C LYS A 51 -18.82 -2.06 -4.91
N SER A 52 -19.72 -1.26 -4.34
CA SER A 52 -20.51 -0.27 -5.07
C SER A 52 -19.62 0.77 -5.74
N VAL A 53 -18.69 1.35 -4.98
CA VAL A 53 -17.73 2.34 -5.47
C VAL A 53 -16.87 1.78 -6.61
N THR A 54 -16.32 0.58 -6.44
CA THR A 54 -15.48 -0.06 -7.48
C THR A 54 -16.28 -0.43 -8.72
N GLN A 55 -17.56 -0.78 -8.57
CA GLN A 55 -18.44 -1.05 -9.70
C GLN A 55 -18.73 0.23 -10.50
N THR A 56 -19.05 1.34 -9.83
CA THR A 56 -19.29 2.64 -10.47
C THR A 56 -18.08 3.05 -11.33
N VAL A 57 -16.87 2.97 -10.78
CA VAL A 57 -15.65 3.30 -11.54
C VAL A 57 -15.48 2.40 -12.76
N ARG A 58 -15.74 1.09 -12.65
CA ARG A 58 -15.63 0.16 -13.79
C ARG A 58 -16.67 0.38 -14.87
N ASP A 59 -17.85 0.83 -14.50
CA ASP A 59 -18.92 1.09 -15.47
C ASP A 59 -18.64 2.37 -16.29
N GLU A 60 -17.89 3.32 -15.70
CA GLU A 60 -17.53 4.57 -16.33
C GLU A 60 -16.18 4.53 -17.06
N ASP A 61 -15.20 3.79 -16.54
CA ASP A 61 -13.86 3.67 -17.11
C ASP A 61 -13.57 2.23 -17.54
N THR A 62 -13.57 2.00 -18.85
CA THR A 62 -13.27 0.71 -19.46
C THR A 62 -11.79 0.54 -19.85
N SER A 63 -10.95 1.53 -19.57
CA SER A 63 -9.50 1.44 -19.80
C SER A 63 -8.83 0.50 -18.80
N PHE A 64 -7.56 0.15 -19.03
CA PHE A 64 -6.79 -0.52 -17.99
C PHE A 64 -6.32 0.50 -16.95
N TYR A 65 -6.60 0.23 -15.70
CA TYR A 65 -6.07 0.96 -14.55
C TYR A 65 -5.92 0.01 -13.35
N ARG A 66 -5.13 0.45 -12.38
CA ARG A 66 -5.14 -0.10 -11.02
C ARG A 66 -5.84 0.86 -10.08
N MET A 67 -6.37 0.27 -9.03
CA MET A 67 -7.02 0.98 -7.93
C MET A 67 -6.47 0.44 -6.63
N ASP A 68 -6.36 1.29 -5.63
CA ASP A 68 -6.03 0.84 -4.28
C ASP A 68 -6.79 1.63 -3.21
N LYS A 69 -6.82 1.10 -1.99
CA LYS A 69 -7.58 1.63 -0.87
C LYS A 69 -6.63 2.05 0.26
N LYS A 70 -6.77 3.30 0.75
CA LYS A 70 -5.91 3.87 1.81
C LYS A 70 -6.40 3.60 3.25
N PHE A 71 -7.41 2.76 3.45
CA PHE A 71 -7.97 2.46 4.77
C PHE A 71 -8.50 1.03 4.84
N GLY A 72 -8.56 0.47 6.06
CA GLY A 72 -9.29 -0.76 6.37
C GLY A 72 -8.99 -1.96 5.48
N ALA A 73 -7.76 -2.12 4.99
CA ALA A 73 -7.38 -3.30 4.23
C ALA A 73 -7.51 -4.57 5.08
N ARG A 74 -8.24 -5.58 4.60
CA ARG A 74 -8.41 -6.86 5.27
C ARG A 74 -7.23 -7.78 5.04
N SER A 75 -6.64 -7.67 3.85
CA SER A 75 -5.47 -8.45 3.47
C SER A 75 -4.74 -7.75 2.31
N LYS A 76 -3.57 -8.25 1.95
CA LYS A 76 -2.88 -7.80 0.73
C LYS A 76 -3.62 -8.18 -0.56
N ASN A 77 -4.67 -9.00 -0.48
CA ASN A 77 -5.50 -9.41 -1.62
C ASN A 77 -6.87 -8.70 -1.65
N ASP A 78 -6.98 -7.52 -1.06
CA ASP A 78 -8.22 -6.72 -1.06
C ASP A 78 -8.74 -6.46 -2.48
N GLY A 79 -7.84 -6.27 -3.46
CA GLY A 79 -8.21 -6.13 -4.85
C GLY A 79 -9.03 -7.31 -5.39
N ALA A 80 -8.64 -8.54 -5.06
CA ALA A 80 -9.40 -9.73 -5.41
C ALA A 80 -10.73 -9.82 -4.64
N TRP A 81 -10.75 -9.39 -3.38
CA TRP A 81 -11.94 -9.37 -2.54
C TRP A 81 -13.03 -8.43 -3.06
N HIS A 82 -12.63 -7.22 -3.50
CA HIS A 82 -13.54 -6.20 -3.99
C HIS A 82 -13.59 -6.10 -5.53
N ASN A 83 -12.92 -7.03 -6.24
CA ASN A 83 -12.90 -7.13 -7.69
C ASN A 83 -12.35 -5.88 -8.41
N TYR A 84 -11.14 -5.44 -8.01
CA TYR A 84 -10.38 -4.43 -8.73
C TYR A 84 -8.91 -4.84 -8.91
N HIS A 85 -8.22 -4.28 -9.88
CA HIS A 85 -6.79 -4.51 -10.09
C HIS A 85 -5.99 -3.68 -9.08
N SER A 86 -5.34 -4.33 -8.14
CA SER A 86 -4.49 -3.72 -7.11
C SER A 86 -3.01 -3.91 -7.42
N ILE A 87 -2.16 -3.09 -6.81
CA ILE A 87 -0.72 -3.40 -6.73
C ILE A 87 -0.40 -4.32 -5.55
N SER A 88 -1.27 -4.37 -4.55
CA SER A 88 -1.07 -5.22 -3.37
C SER A 88 -1.30 -6.69 -3.68
N THR A 89 -0.46 -7.57 -3.14
CA THR A 89 -0.64 -9.02 -3.28
C THR A 89 0.02 -9.79 -2.14
N PHE A 90 -0.58 -10.92 -1.81
CA PHE A 90 0.03 -12.02 -1.07
C PHE A 90 -0.17 -13.32 -1.85
N SER A 91 0.91 -14.03 -2.12
CA SER A 91 0.86 -15.34 -2.76
C SER A 91 2.09 -16.16 -2.41
N SER A 92 1.90 -17.44 -2.07
CA SER A 92 3.00 -18.37 -1.83
C SER A 92 3.92 -18.55 -3.05
N THR A 93 3.45 -18.14 -4.23
CA THR A 93 4.20 -18.18 -5.51
C THR A 93 4.55 -16.78 -6.01
N SER A 94 4.49 -15.76 -5.16
CA SER A 94 4.86 -14.39 -5.53
C SER A 94 6.33 -14.32 -5.96
N SER A 95 6.61 -13.48 -6.95
CA SER A 95 7.99 -13.24 -7.40
C SER A 95 8.81 -12.53 -6.33
N ALA A 96 9.90 -13.15 -5.89
CA ALA A 96 10.82 -12.52 -4.93
C ALA A 96 11.39 -11.20 -5.47
N GLY A 97 11.72 -11.12 -6.75
CA GLY A 97 12.23 -9.90 -7.37
C GLY A 97 11.20 -8.75 -7.38
N MET A 98 9.90 -9.06 -7.52
CA MET A 98 8.85 -8.04 -7.40
C MET A 98 8.74 -7.54 -5.95
N SER A 99 8.76 -8.45 -4.98
CA SER A 99 8.72 -8.07 -3.57
C SER A 99 9.92 -7.19 -3.17
N GLU A 100 11.10 -7.56 -3.66
CA GLU A 100 12.33 -6.79 -3.47
C GLU A 100 12.24 -5.40 -4.13
N LEU A 101 11.78 -5.31 -5.38
CA LEU A 101 11.56 -4.05 -6.08
C LEU A 101 10.62 -3.12 -5.28
N PHE A 102 9.50 -3.65 -4.79
CA PHE A 102 8.57 -2.87 -3.97
C PHE A 102 9.24 -2.37 -2.69
N GLY A 103 10.02 -3.23 -2.02
CA GLY A 103 10.80 -2.82 -0.84
C GLY A 103 11.80 -1.71 -1.13
N LYS A 104 12.54 -1.80 -2.23
CA LYS A 104 13.48 -0.76 -2.67
C LYS A 104 12.78 0.57 -2.97
N LEU A 105 11.54 0.54 -3.41
CA LEU A 105 10.72 1.74 -3.65
C LEU A 105 10.01 2.26 -2.39
N GLY A 106 10.18 1.60 -1.25
CA GLY A 106 9.65 2.04 0.03
C GLY A 106 8.24 1.54 0.38
N PHE A 107 7.72 0.58 -0.38
CA PHE A 107 6.46 -0.07 -0.05
C PHE A 107 6.61 -1.08 1.09
N GLU A 108 5.53 -1.34 1.79
CA GLU A 108 5.44 -2.48 2.69
C GLU A 108 5.64 -3.78 1.91
N HIS A 109 6.58 -4.60 2.34
CA HIS A 109 6.92 -5.85 1.66
C HIS A 109 7.40 -6.94 2.61
N SER A 110 7.33 -8.17 2.15
CA SER A 110 7.91 -9.37 2.78
C SER A 110 8.30 -10.37 1.68
N MET A 111 8.76 -11.54 2.05
CA MET A 111 9.25 -12.55 1.10
C MET A 111 8.24 -12.87 -0.04
N ASN A 112 6.94 -12.90 0.28
CA ASN A 112 5.88 -13.33 -0.64
C ASN A 112 4.67 -12.40 -0.66
N ALA A 113 4.85 -11.17 -0.18
CA ALA A 113 3.80 -10.17 -0.14
C ALA A 113 4.37 -8.77 -0.27
N TYR A 114 3.61 -7.91 -0.89
CA TYR A 114 3.83 -6.47 -0.89
C TYR A 114 2.48 -5.75 -0.89
N GLY A 115 2.47 -4.52 -0.40
CA GLY A 115 1.23 -3.78 -0.20
C GLY A 115 1.35 -2.33 -0.66
N TYR A 116 0.20 -1.69 -0.76
CA TYR A 116 0.07 -0.30 -1.20
C TYR A 116 0.64 0.72 -0.19
N ASN A 117 0.81 0.31 1.09
CA ASN A 117 1.40 1.17 2.10
C ASN A 117 2.82 1.58 1.69
N GLY A 118 3.11 2.88 1.73
CA GLY A 118 4.35 3.46 1.24
C GLY A 118 4.26 4.02 -0.19
N ALA A 119 3.09 3.93 -0.85
CA ALA A 119 2.87 4.52 -2.16
C ALA A 119 3.04 6.05 -2.12
N THR A 120 3.58 6.58 -3.21
CA THR A 120 3.69 8.01 -3.50
C THR A 120 3.06 8.30 -4.85
N LEU A 121 2.77 9.56 -5.16
CA LEU A 121 2.27 9.94 -6.50
C LEU A 121 3.20 9.49 -7.63
N VAL A 122 4.52 9.40 -7.38
CA VAL A 122 5.49 8.88 -8.35
C VAL A 122 5.26 7.40 -8.61
N THR A 123 5.16 6.59 -7.58
CA THR A 123 4.92 5.15 -7.73
C THR A 123 3.51 4.84 -8.20
N GLU A 124 2.50 5.59 -7.76
CA GLU A 124 1.14 5.49 -8.28
C GLU A 124 1.11 5.73 -9.80
N SER A 125 1.82 6.77 -10.26
CA SER A 125 1.96 7.08 -11.70
C SER A 125 2.60 5.92 -12.46
N LEU A 126 3.77 5.46 -12.02
CA LEU A 126 4.54 4.39 -12.68
C LEU A 126 3.79 3.05 -12.73
N PHE A 127 3.03 2.72 -11.70
CA PHE A 127 2.29 1.45 -11.60
C PHE A 127 0.83 1.55 -12.08
N SER A 128 0.46 2.60 -12.78
CA SER A 128 -0.90 2.79 -13.33
C SER A 128 -2.00 2.78 -12.26
N VAL A 129 -1.71 3.25 -11.03
CA VAL A 129 -2.73 3.44 -10.00
C VAL A 129 -3.46 4.74 -10.30
N LYS A 130 -4.60 4.60 -10.96
CA LYS A 130 -5.42 5.73 -11.43
C LYS A 130 -6.41 6.20 -10.38
N TYR A 131 -6.96 5.27 -9.62
CA TYR A 131 -7.97 5.59 -8.63
C TYR A 131 -7.53 5.17 -7.23
N THR A 132 -7.77 6.04 -6.27
CA THR A 132 -7.52 5.78 -4.85
C THR A 132 -8.82 5.93 -4.09
N ILE A 133 -9.21 4.89 -3.34
CA ILE A 133 -10.35 4.92 -2.42
C ILE A 133 -9.86 5.34 -1.04
N THR A 134 -10.51 6.31 -0.44
CA THR A 134 -10.17 6.80 0.89
C THR A 134 -11.44 7.23 1.66
N ASN A 135 -11.37 7.23 2.97
CA ASN A 135 -12.39 7.80 3.85
C ASN A 135 -12.02 9.22 4.32
N ARG A 136 -11.05 9.85 3.65
CA ARG A 136 -10.53 11.19 3.99
C ARG A 136 -10.68 12.12 2.80
N ILE A 137 -10.95 13.40 3.07
CA ILE A 137 -10.88 14.43 2.05
C ILE A 137 -9.42 14.71 1.75
N LEU A 138 -9.03 14.53 0.48
CA LEU A 138 -7.68 14.82 -0.01
C LEU A 138 -7.69 16.13 -0.78
N THR A 139 -6.77 17.02 -0.43
CA THR A 139 -6.55 18.26 -1.18
C THR A 139 -5.21 18.17 -1.89
N SER A 140 -5.22 18.17 -3.22
CA SER A 140 -4.01 18.14 -4.03
C SER A 140 -4.31 18.59 -5.46
N SER A 141 -3.43 19.37 -6.05
CA SER A 141 -3.51 19.73 -7.49
C SER A 141 -3.31 18.52 -8.42
N SER A 142 -2.69 17.46 -7.93
CA SER A 142 -2.41 16.22 -8.65
C SER A 142 -3.59 15.23 -8.65
N LEU A 143 -4.56 15.45 -7.79
CA LEU A 143 -5.74 14.61 -7.64
C LEU A 143 -6.99 15.35 -8.10
N ARG A 144 -7.97 14.60 -8.57
CA ARG A 144 -9.32 15.06 -8.85
C ARG A 144 -10.29 14.18 -8.08
N GLU A 145 -11.21 14.76 -7.33
CA GLU A 145 -12.35 14.02 -6.79
C GLU A 145 -13.15 13.47 -7.96
N TYR A 146 -13.34 12.17 -7.97
CA TYR A 146 -13.98 11.46 -9.04
C TYR A 146 -15.40 11.04 -8.66
N TYR A 147 -15.54 10.47 -7.46
CA TYR A 147 -16.81 9.96 -6.95
C TYR A 147 -16.84 10.01 -5.43
N VAL A 148 -18.03 10.23 -4.87
CA VAL A 148 -18.29 10.13 -3.42
C VAL A 148 -19.32 9.02 -3.21
N GLY A 149 -18.97 8.01 -2.44
CA GLY A 149 -19.84 6.92 -2.06
C GLY A 149 -20.88 7.34 -1.02
N ASP A 150 -21.95 6.57 -0.92
CA ASP A 150 -23.07 6.85 -0.01
C ASP A 150 -22.68 6.72 1.48
N ASP A 151 -21.68 5.91 1.79
CA ASP A 151 -21.19 5.64 3.15
C ASP A 151 -19.98 6.51 3.53
N GLY A 152 -19.64 7.51 2.69
CA GLY A 152 -18.57 8.47 2.94
C GLY A 152 -17.20 8.10 2.40
N GLU A 153 -17.13 7.14 1.49
CA GLU A 153 -15.94 6.85 0.72
C GLU A 153 -15.76 7.88 -0.39
N PHE A 154 -14.52 8.32 -0.56
CA PHE A 154 -14.12 9.18 -1.67
C PHE A 154 -13.28 8.39 -2.64
N VAL A 155 -13.49 8.60 -3.93
CA VAL A 155 -12.60 8.14 -4.99
C VAL A 155 -11.91 9.35 -5.60
N TYR A 156 -10.59 9.32 -5.57
CA TYR A 156 -9.77 10.33 -6.22
C TYR A 156 -9.07 9.74 -7.43
N GLU A 157 -9.11 10.47 -8.55
CA GLU A 157 -8.35 10.14 -9.75
C GLU A 157 -6.99 10.84 -9.72
N ASN A 158 -5.93 10.06 -9.90
CA ASN A 158 -4.59 10.58 -10.13
C ASN A 158 -4.48 11.08 -11.57
N LYS A 159 -4.28 12.38 -11.75
CA LYS A 159 -4.14 13.03 -13.07
C LYS A 159 -2.86 12.64 -13.83
N TYR A 160 -1.90 12.05 -13.14
CA TYR A 160 -0.58 11.70 -13.65
C TYR A 160 -0.42 10.18 -13.81
N THR A 161 -1.48 9.47 -14.15
CA THR A 161 -1.41 8.01 -14.33
C THR A 161 -0.77 7.69 -15.67
N LEU A 162 0.30 6.90 -15.66
CA LEU A 162 0.92 6.34 -16.86
C LEU A 162 0.19 5.05 -17.27
N PRO A 163 0.14 4.73 -18.58
CA PRO A 163 -0.37 3.44 -19.02
C PRO A 163 0.57 2.30 -18.64
N LEU A 164 0.15 1.05 -18.88
CA LEU A 164 0.95 -0.16 -18.55
C LEU A 164 2.33 -0.21 -19.20
N GLY A 165 2.54 0.50 -20.30
CA GLY A 165 3.80 0.52 -21.01
C GLY A 165 4.14 1.89 -21.56
N PHE A 166 5.41 2.24 -21.48
CA PHE A 166 6.00 3.45 -22.05
C PHE A 166 7.45 3.16 -22.44
N ILE A 167 7.99 3.95 -23.34
CA ILE A 167 9.38 3.83 -23.79
C ILE A 167 10.22 4.84 -23.01
N THR A 168 11.37 4.44 -22.55
CA THR A 168 12.36 5.30 -21.89
C THR A 168 13.55 5.56 -22.79
N TYR A 169 14.15 6.75 -22.69
CA TYR A 169 15.36 7.06 -23.43
C TYR A 169 16.59 6.35 -22.84
N ASN A 170 16.62 6.20 -21.55
CA ASN A 170 17.71 5.52 -20.84
C ASN A 170 17.32 4.07 -20.56
N ASN A 171 18.31 3.22 -20.50
CA ASN A 171 18.11 1.82 -20.15
C ASN A 171 17.69 1.68 -18.69
N ALA A 172 16.45 1.28 -18.44
CA ALA A 172 15.94 1.05 -17.09
C ALA A 172 16.77 0.01 -16.29
N GLY A 173 17.47 -0.88 -16.98
CA GLY A 173 18.39 -1.85 -16.37
C GLY A 173 19.66 -1.22 -15.77
N GLU A 174 19.94 0.05 -16.03
CA GLU A 174 21.03 0.81 -15.41
C GLU A 174 20.64 1.40 -14.04
N TRP A 175 19.38 1.33 -13.67
CA TRP A 175 18.96 1.76 -12.36
C TRP A 175 19.59 0.89 -11.26
N ASN A 176 20.34 1.54 -10.37
CA ASN A 176 21.02 0.90 -9.25
C ASN A 176 20.50 1.49 -7.93
N PRO A 177 19.44 0.91 -7.35
CA PRO A 177 18.88 1.41 -6.11
C PRO A 177 19.79 1.17 -4.93
N SER A 178 19.73 2.04 -3.93
CA SER A 178 20.40 1.84 -2.65
C SER A 178 19.78 0.62 -1.93
N GLU A 179 20.64 -0.22 -1.37
CA GLU A 179 20.25 -1.35 -0.51
C GLU A 179 20.05 -0.91 0.95
N ALA A 180 20.35 0.35 1.29
CA ALA A 180 20.20 0.85 2.64
C ALA A 180 18.73 0.96 3.03
N ASN A 181 18.44 0.61 4.27
CA ASN A 181 17.09 0.69 4.82
C ASN A 181 16.58 2.14 4.84
N GLY A 182 15.31 2.33 4.48
CA GLY A 182 14.65 3.63 4.53
C GLY A 182 15.05 4.61 3.42
N THR A 183 15.59 4.14 2.31
CA THR A 183 15.98 4.95 1.14
C THR A 183 14.94 4.91 0.01
N GLY A 184 13.70 4.56 0.30
CA GLY A 184 12.66 4.41 -0.72
C GLY A 184 12.42 5.67 -1.55
N ILE A 185 12.41 6.86 -0.93
CA ILE A 185 12.25 8.14 -1.64
C ILE A 185 13.46 8.47 -2.51
N GLU A 186 14.68 8.23 -2.02
CA GLU A 186 15.91 8.41 -2.76
C GLU A 186 16.00 7.45 -3.95
N ASN A 187 15.54 6.22 -3.77
CA ASN A 187 15.45 5.22 -4.83
C ASN A 187 14.41 5.61 -5.89
N GLN A 188 13.29 6.19 -5.51
CA GLN A 188 12.31 6.74 -6.45
C GLN A 188 12.91 7.93 -7.23
N ASN A 189 13.65 8.83 -6.58
CA ASN A 189 14.40 9.90 -7.24
C ASN A 189 15.36 9.36 -8.29
N SER A 190 16.18 8.38 -7.92
CA SER A 190 17.16 7.78 -8.84
C SER A 190 16.50 7.02 -9.98
N LEU A 191 15.36 6.35 -9.72
CA LEU A 191 14.58 5.67 -10.77
C LEU A 191 14.06 6.68 -11.80
N ILE A 192 13.39 7.74 -11.36
CA ILE A 192 12.88 8.78 -12.27
C ILE A 192 14.02 9.43 -13.05
N GLN A 193 15.14 9.72 -12.40
CA GLN A 193 16.30 10.26 -13.08
C GLN A 193 16.84 9.29 -14.14
N THR A 194 16.92 8.00 -13.85
CA THR A 194 17.33 6.98 -14.83
C THR A 194 16.38 6.93 -16.02
N LEU A 195 15.06 6.95 -15.76
CA LEU A 195 14.06 6.81 -16.82
C LEU A 195 13.91 8.07 -17.71
N THR A 196 14.12 9.27 -17.14
CA THR A 196 13.73 10.54 -17.79
C THR A 196 14.84 11.57 -17.86
N GLY A 197 15.93 11.41 -17.10
CA GLY A 197 16.95 12.43 -16.90
C GLY A 197 16.58 13.51 -15.87
N ILE A 198 15.35 13.54 -15.37
CA ILE A 198 14.89 14.54 -14.39
C ILE A 198 15.28 14.11 -12.98
N ALA A 199 16.16 14.89 -12.34
CA ALA A 199 16.63 14.63 -10.98
C ALA A 199 15.75 15.32 -9.92
N ASN A 200 15.80 14.79 -8.69
CA ASN A 200 15.24 15.44 -7.49
C ASN A 200 13.74 15.78 -7.62
N VAL A 201 12.93 14.80 -8.02
CA VAL A 201 11.46 14.93 -7.98
C VAL A 201 10.95 15.00 -6.54
N PHE A 202 11.71 14.48 -5.59
CA PHE A 202 11.54 14.74 -4.16
C PHE A 202 12.74 15.51 -3.63
N THR A 203 12.47 16.51 -2.79
CA THR A 203 13.50 17.30 -2.09
C THR A 203 13.32 17.18 -0.58
N LEU A 204 14.42 17.01 0.14
CA LEU A 204 14.42 16.95 1.60
C LEU A 204 13.96 18.31 2.16
N THR A 205 12.94 18.29 2.99
CA THR A 205 12.35 19.48 3.61
C THR A 205 12.71 19.57 5.09
N TYR A 206 12.76 18.41 5.76
CA TYR A 206 13.08 18.34 7.18
C TYR A 206 13.71 17.00 7.53
N GLU A 207 14.69 17.03 8.42
CA GLU A 207 15.31 15.83 8.98
C GLU A 207 15.24 15.88 10.51
N ASN A 208 14.70 14.83 11.09
CA ASN A 208 14.61 14.63 12.54
C ASN A 208 15.26 13.30 12.92
N ALA A 209 16.23 13.34 13.82
CA ALA A 209 16.98 12.16 14.19
C ALA A 209 16.44 11.44 15.46
N THR A 210 15.83 12.16 16.42
CA THR A 210 15.61 11.61 17.78
C THR A 210 14.36 12.09 18.52
N ASP A 211 13.57 13.01 17.96
CA ASP A 211 12.45 13.60 18.71
C ASP A 211 11.16 12.77 18.53
N SER A 212 10.30 12.79 19.54
CA SER A 212 8.97 12.22 19.45
C SER A 212 7.95 13.20 18.85
N SER A 213 8.26 14.49 18.77
CA SER A 213 7.41 15.51 18.17
C SER A 213 8.23 16.60 17.54
N PHE A 214 7.81 17.09 16.37
CA PHE A 214 8.46 18.17 15.64
C PHE A 214 7.50 18.88 14.70
N GLU A 215 7.87 20.07 14.26
CA GLU A 215 7.12 20.88 13.30
C GLU A 215 7.87 20.97 11.98
N VAL A 216 7.13 20.86 10.89
CA VAL A 216 7.64 21.06 9.54
C VAL A 216 6.93 22.24 8.91
N LYS A 217 7.72 23.19 8.40
CA LYS A 217 7.23 24.30 7.60
C LYS A 217 7.65 24.11 6.15
N PRO A 218 6.69 23.81 5.25
CA PRO A 218 7.01 23.65 3.84
C PRO A 218 7.62 24.91 3.26
N VAL A 219 8.73 24.79 2.53
CA VAL A 219 9.35 25.92 1.83
C VAL A 219 8.60 26.24 0.53
N LYS A 220 7.98 25.22 -0.07
CA LYS A 220 7.20 25.27 -1.30
C LYS A 220 5.91 24.52 -1.13
N ALA A 221 4.91 24.87 -1.93
CA ALA A 221 3.69 24.12 -2.04
C ALA A 221 3.96 22.77 -2.73
N GLY A 222 3.49 21.67 -2.13
CA GLY A 222 3.67 20.34 -2.67
C GLY A 222 3.10 19.25 -1.77
N HIS A 223 3.10 18.04 -2.29
CA HIS A 223 2.72 16.85 -1.52
C HIS A 223 3.88 16.42 -0.63
N LEU A 224 3.61 16.23 0.65
CA LEU A 224 4.62 15.86 1.64
C LEU A 224 4.59 14.36 1.92
N TYR A 225 5.77 13.78 2.00
CA TYR A 225 5.97 12.39 2.39
C TYR A 225 6.98 12.32 3.53
N MET A 226 6.67 11.56 4.57
CA MET A 226 7.59 11.30 5.67
C MET A 226 8.12 9.89 5.59
N VAL A 227 9.43 9.75 5.65
CA VAL A 227 10.11 8.46 5.82
C VAL A 227 10.41 8.28 7.30
N VAL A 228 9.84 7.25 7.89
CA VAL A 228 10.14 6.83 9.27
C VAL A 228 11.03 5.60 9.21
N ARG A 229 12.18 5.62 9.91
CA ARG A 229 13.19 4.59 9.82
C ARG A 229 13.36 3.87 11.15
N ASN A 230 13.32 2.54 11.08
CA ASN A 230 13.79 1.62 12.12
C ASN A 230 13.47 2.09 13.56
N THR A 231 12.19 2.40 13.80
CA THR A 231 11.71 3.07 15.02
C THR A 231 11.08 2.11 16.03
N THR A 232 11.06 2.51 17.29
CA THR A 232 10.20 1.92 18.32
C THR A 232 8.81 2.56 18.36
N CYS A 233 8.62 3.66 17.64
CA CYS A 233 7.37 4.37 17.49
C CYS A 233 6.38 3.53 16.68
N ASP A 234 5.23 3.25 17.25
CA ASP A 234 4.17 2.46 16.58
C ASP A 234 3.10 3.34 15.96
N ASN A 235 2.82 4.48 16.59
CA ASN A 235 1.80 5.40 16.13
C ASN A 235 2.39 6.79 15.91
N VAL A 236 2.06 7.37 14.76
CA VAL A 236 2.39 8.76 14.42
C VAL A 236 1.12 9.49 14.08
N THR A 237 0.95 10.67 14.65
CA THR A 237 -0.13 11.60 14.34
C THR A 237 0.46 12.81 13.62
N ALA A 238 -0.10 13.14 12.47
CA ALA A 238 0.22 14.36 11.74
C ALA A 238 -0.99 15.30 11.73
N THR A 239 -0.78 16.55 12.13
CA THR A 239 -1.80 17.60 12.11
C THR A 239 -1.45 18.63 11.04
N ILE A 240 -2.34 18.82 10.08
CA ILE A 240 -2.21 19.78 8.99
C ILE A 240 -3.52 20.57 8.90
N ASN A 241 -3.46 21.88 8.98
CA ASN A 241 -4.63 22.76 8.86
C ASN A 241 -5.80 22.34 9.77
N ASN A 242 -5.53 22.00 11.04
CA ASN A 242 -6.47 21.48 12.03
C ASN A 242 -7.09 20.11 11.70
N SER A 243 -6.63 19.44 10.65
CA SER A 243 -7.00 18.06 10.36
C SER A 243 -5.94 17.13 10.94
N GLU A 244 -6.36 16.15 11.70
CA GLU A 244 -5.48 15.18 12.36
C GLU A 244 -5.58 13.82 11.69
N TYR A 245 -4.43 13.22 11.40
CA TYR A 245 -4.32 11.92 10.76
C TYR A 245 -3.37 11.02 11.55
N THR A 246 -3.86 9.88 12.00
CA THR A 246 -3.06 8.88 12.72
C THR A 246 -2.67 7.73 11.79
N TYR A 247 -1.42 7.34 11.89
CA TYR A 247 -0.79 6.20 11.19
C TYR A 247 -0.27 5.23 12.23
N SER A 248 -0.61 3.95 12.09
CA SER A 248 -0.31 2.90 13.09
C SER A 248 0.44 1.74 12.44
N GLY A 249 1.07 0.90 13.27
CA GLY A 249 1.80 -0.29 12.82
C GLY A 249 3.19 0.04 12.25
N LEU A 250 3.83 1.12 12.72
CA LEU A 250 5.11 1.60 12.19
C LEU A 250 6.32 0.99 12.90
N LYS A 251 6.10 0.23 13.98
CA LYS A 251 7.18 -0.32 14.81
C LYS A 251 8.06 -1.31 14.04
N ASN A 252 9.37 -1.20 14.26
CA ASN A 252 10.40 -2.09 13.71
C ASN A 252 10.43 -2.15 12.17
N GLY A 253 10.06 -1.06 11.51
CA GLY A 253 10.06 -1.00 10.05
C GLY A 253 10.59 0.32 9.49
N ASN A 254 10.64 0.37 8.16
CA ASN A 254 10.86 1.60 7.41
C ASN A 254 9.59 1.86 6.62
N HIS A 255 9.00 3.04 6.81
CA HIS A 255 7.69 3.36 6.25
C HIS A 255 7.74 4.71 5.55
N ILE A 256 7.12 4.78 4.39
CA ILE A 256 6.76 6.06 3.77
C ILE A 256 5.32 6.37 4.15
N ILE A 257 5.09 7.54 4.71
CA ILE A 257 3.78 8.04 5.12
C ILE A 257 3.42 9.22 4.23
N ASP A 258 2.25 9.16 3.63
CA ASP A 258 1.66 10.26 2.87
C ASP A 258 1.03 11.27 3.84
N LEU A 259 1.70 12.41 4.00
CA LEU A 259 1.21 13.49 4.87
C LEU A 259 0.18 14.39 4.19
N GLY A 260 0.01 14.27 2.88
CA GLY A 260 -0.90 15.13 2.11
C GLY A 260 -0.23 16.37 1.53
N TYR A 261 -1.05 17.27 0.97
CA TYR A 261 -0.59 18.50 0.33
C TYR A 261 -0.52 19.64 1.33
N ALA A 262 0.58 20.40 1.30
CA ALA A 262 0.80 21.56 2.14
C ALA A 262 1.40 22.72 1.34
N VAL A 263 1.19 23.95 1.86
CA VAL A 263 1.72 25.20 1.29
C VAL A 263 2.62 25.89 2.30
N PRO A 264 3.46 26.86 1.92
CA PRO A 264 4.39 27.55 2.84
C PRO A 264 3.72 28.25 4.04
N ALA A 265 2.42 28.55 3.96
CA ALA A 265 1.66 29.12 5.07
C ALA A 265 1.26 28.09 6.13
N ASP A 266 1.34 26.81 5.79
CA ASP A 266 0.93 25.73 6.69
C ASP A 266 2.04 25.37 7.67
N THR A 267 1.65 24.86 8.83
CA THR A 267 2.52 24.18 9.77
C THR A 267 2.05 22.74 9.91
N VAL A 268 2.93 21.81 9.66
CA VAL A 268 2.65 20.37 9.83
C VAL A 268 3.26 19.95 11.16
N VAL A 269 2.42 19.61 12.13
CA VAL A 269 2.85 19.09 13.44
C VAL A 269 2.81 17.59 13.39
N ILE A 270 3.93 16.96 13.72
CA ILE A 270 4.10 15.51 13.73
C ILE A 270 4.41 15.08 15.16
N SER A 271 3.67 14.10 15.67
CA SER A 271 3.83 13.56 17.02
C SER A 271 3.77 12.04 16.98
N GLY A 272 4.73 11.38 17.61
CA GLY A 272 4.76 9.92 17.79
C GLY A 272 4.60 9.52 19.24
N ASP A 273 4.23 8.26 19.48
CA ASP A 273 4.16 7.66 20.82
C ASP A 273 5.54 7.39 21.45
N SER A 274 6.60 7.51 20.67
CA SER A 274 8.00 7.49 21.11
C SER A 274 8.90 8.24 20.11
N ALA A 275 10.17 8.39 20.45
CA ALA A 275 11.18 9.00 19.59
C ALA A 275 11.28 8.24 18.24
N MET A 276 11.44 8.98 17.17
CA MET A 276 11.49 8.43 15.82
C MET A 276 12.65 9.04 15.01
N ASN A 277 13.25 8.23 14.15
CA ASN A 277 14.14 8.72 13.09
C ASN A 277 13.30 8.95 11.84
N ALA A 278 13.10 10.21 11.48
CA ALA A 278 12.22 10.56 10.36
C ALA A 278 12.85 11.67 9.48
N SER A 279 12.49 11.66 8.21
CA SER A 279 12.78 12.72 7.25
C SER A 279 11.53 13.05 6.49
N VAL A 280 11.29 14.33 6.21
CA VAL A 280 10.14 14.78 5.42
C VAL A 280 10.64 15.34 4.09
N TYR A 281 10.00 14.88 3.02
CA TYR A 281 10.29 15.25 1.64
C TYR A 281 9.08 15.93 1.01
N THR A 282 9.36 16.92 0.18
CA THR A 282 8.35 17.56 -0.67
C THR A 282 8.45 17.04 -2.09
N LEU A 283 7.34 16.63 -2.68
CA LEU A 283 7.26 16.34 -4.11
C LEU A 283 7.29 17.67 -4.90
N GLU A 284 8.33 17.86 -5.69
CA GLU A 284 8.49 19.00 -6.60
C GLU A 284 7.57 18.84 -7.81
N THR A 285 6.36 19.39 -7.72
CA THR A 285 5.29 19.18 -8.70
C THR A 285 5.71 19.49 -10.13
N SER A 286 6.52 20.54 -10.35
CA SER A 286 7.01 20.91 -11.69
C SER A 286 7.94 19.85 -12.28
N ARG A 287 8.89 19.34 -11.50
CA ARG A 287 9.82 18.28 -11.94
C ARG A 287 9.11 16.95 -12.14
N PHE A 288 8.19 16.63 -11.25
CA PHE A 288 7.36 15.44 -11.40
C PHE A 288 6.50 15.52 -12.68
N THR A 289 5.87 16.68 -12.95
CA THR A 289 5.08 16.89 -14.18
C THR A 289 5.96 16.78 -15.42
N GLU A 290 7.18 17.33 -15.40
CA GLU A 290 8.14 17.21 -16.50
C GLU A 290 8.51 15.73 -16.76
N ALA A 291 8.88 15.00 -15.72
CA ALA A 291 9.19 13.58 -15.82
C ALA A 291 8.00 12.76 -16.34
N TYR A 292 6.79 13.02 -15.82
CA TYR A 292 5.56 12.40 -16.29
C TYR A 292 5.33 12.67 -17.78
N ASN A 293 5.47 13.91 -18.23
CA ASN A 293 5.25 14.28 -19.64
C ASN A 293 6.21 13.57 -20.59
N ILE A 294 7.47 13.36 -20.18
CA ILE A 294 8.45 12.58 -20.95
C ILE A 294 7.97 11.14 -21.13
N LEU A 295 7.57 10.48 -20.03
CA LEU A 295 7.11 9.08 -20.06
C LEU A 295 5.76 8.94 -20.76
N ASN A 296 4.83 9.85 -20.50
CA ASN A 296 3.50 9.82 -21.12
C ASN A 296 3.56 10.12 -22.64
N GLY A 297 4.47 10.98 -23.08
CA GLY A 297 4.69 11.27 -24.50
C GLY A 297 5.21 10.08 -25.30
N SER A 298 5.77 9.08 -24.63
CA SER A 298 6.26 7.82 -25.21
C SER A 298 5.43 6.60 -24.78
N SER A 299 4.20 6.82 -24.34
CA SER A 299 3.31 5.78 -23.86
C SER A 299 2.79 4.87 -24.96
N LEU A 300 2.57 3.60 -24.63
CA LEU A 300 1.98 2.61 -25.53
C LEU A 300 0.44 2.67 -25.44
N SER A 301 -0.22 2.73 -26.58
CA SER A 301 -1.67 2.62 -26.66
C SER A 301 -2.10 1.17 -26.42
N ILE A 302 -2.94 0.93 -25.43
CA ILE A 302 -3.56 -0.38 -25.22
C ILE A 302 -4.87 -0.43 -26.00
N THR A 303 -4.92 -1.26 -27.06
CA THR A 303 -6.10 -1.38 -27.92
C THR A 303 -7.13 -2.38 -27.38
N SER A 304 -6.71 -3.32 -26.58
CA SER A 304 -7.62 -4.20 -25.84
C SER A 304 -6.95 -4.81 -24.61
N PHE A 305 -7.72 -4.95 -23.56
CA PHE A 305 -7.31 -5.61 -22.32
C PHE A 305 -8.29 -6.74 -21.99
N LYS A 306 -7.74 -7.90 -21.64
CA LYS A 306 -8.46 -9.00 -20.99
C LYS A 306 -7.53 -9.57 -19.94
N ASP A 307 -8.06 -10.10 -18.85
CA ASP A 307 -7.26 -10.63 -17.73
C ASP A 307 -6.18 -11.65 -18.14
N THR A 308 -6.35 -12.26 -19.31
CA THR A 308 -5.38 -13.24 -19.85
C THR A 308 -4.59 -12.73 -21.05
N LYS A 309 -4.88 -11.53 -21.59
CA LYS A 309 -4.24 -11.04 -22.80
C LYS A 309 -4.36 -9.53 -22.94
N ILE A 310 -3.22 -8.89 -23.20
CA ILE A 310 -3.12 -7.48 -23.59
C ILE A 310 -2.73 -7.42 -25.08
N LYS A 311 -3.37 -6.50 -25.81
CA LYS A 311 -2.99 -6.14 -27.17
C LYS A 311 -2.74 -4.63 -27.23
N GLY A 312 -1.66 -4.23 -27.81
CA GLY A 312 -1.27 -2.86 -28.07
C GLY A 312 -1.15 -2.60 -29.57
#